data_4b982e38fc13eefeedd6ceeac6abf57b
#
_entry.id   4b982e38fc13eefeedd6ceeac6abf57b
#
_cell.length_a   1.000
_cell.length_b   1.000
_cell.length_c   1.000
_cell.angle_alpha   90.00
_cell.angle_beta   90.00
_cell.angle_gamma   90.00
#
_symmetry.space_group_name_H-M   'P 1'
#
loop_
_entity.id
_entity.type
_entity.pdbx_description
1 polymer ?
#
loop_
_entity_poly.entity_id
_entity_poly.type
_entity_poly.pdbx_seq_one_letter_code
_entity_poly.pdbx_strand_id
1 'polypeptide(L)'
;IVQSYQSWYGVGLFKKDGKNRDFRVVANVRNQTQIVAVLDRSPIRTFSDMKGKVVNLLSKGSGSNVNCENIFKGLGLMDKIKPKFLGFAASGRALGDRQVDVFCSAGAPFTIPALTELSIRKPVRYISMSPAEQKQLTSKFKFYAPKTIPVQKDVRGMKEPALSFSYPVFWYAHKSMSGEAIYEMLKIAAEPSNLKKLANTAGYWKTLNGDFSSLVSYKMLVHP
;
A
#
# COMPACT_ATOMS: atom_id res chain seq x y z
N ILE A 1 -4.96 2.12 6.56
CA ILE A 1 -4.48 2.92 7.72
C ILE A 1 -4.31 4.40 7.40
N VAL A 2 -3.80 4.76 6.21
CA VAL A 2 -3.45 6.17 5.92
C VAL A 2 -4.68 7.08 5.95
N GLN A 3 -5.74 6.72 5.23
CA GLN A 3 -6.98 7.50 5.21
C GLN A 3 -7.67 7.50 6.57
N SER A 4 -7.66 6.37 7.28
CA SER A 4 -8.24 6.29 8.63
C SER A 4 -7.48 7.15 9.62
N TYR A 5 -6.15 7.18 9.55
CA TYR A 5 -5.32 8.11 10.33
C TYR A 5 -5.68 9.56 10.01
N GLN A 6 -5.76 9.90 8.72
CA GLN A 6 -6.09 11.26 8.30
C GLN A 6 -7.50 11.67 8.76
N SER A 7 -8.48 10.79 8.66
CA SER A 7 -9.85 11.01 9.14
C SER A 7 -9.89 11.17 10.67
N TRP A 8 -9.19 10.28 11.41
CA TRP A 8 -9.14 10.32 12.87
C TRP A 8 -8.58 11.63 13.43
N TYR A 9 -7.56 12.18 12.75
CA TYR A 9 -6.89 13.41 13.17
C TYR A 9 -7.39 14.66 12.43
N GLY A 10 -8.26 14.54 11.44
CA GLY A 10 -8.75 15.67 10.63
C GLY A 10 -7.64 16.33 9.83
N VAL A 11 -6.78 15.51 9.20
CA VAL A 11 -5.64 16.00 8.42
C VAL A 11 -5.65 15.43 6.99
N GLY A 12 -4.79 15.93 6.12
CA GLY A 12 -4.68 15.46 4.76
C GLY A 12 -5.99 15.64 3.97
N LEU A 13 -6.55 14.55 3.45
CA LEU A 13 -7.80 14.56 2.69
C LEU A 13 -9.00 15.06 3.52
N PHE A 14 -8.98 14.87 4.84
CA PHE A 14 -10.06 15.21 5.77
C PHE A 14 -9.85 16.54 6.51
N LYS A 15 -8.93 17.38 6.04
CA LYS A 15 -8.63 18.66 6.71
C LYS A 15 -9.84 19.58 6.77
N LYS A 16 -10.71 19.57 5.76
CA LYS A 16 -11.93 20.38 5.69
C LYS A 16 -13.07 19.81 6.54
N ASP A 17 -13.16 18.46 6.58
CA ASP A 17 -14.26 17.76 7.26
C ASP A 17 -14.01 17.60 8.77
N GLY A 18 -12.77 17.88 9.22
CA GLY A 18 -12.39 17.77 10.61
C GLY A 18 -12.11 16.33 11.06
N LYS A 19 -12.13 16.13 12.38
CA LYS A 19 -11.85 14.83 13.02
C LYS A 19 -13.10 13.95 12.99
N ASN A 20 -12.96 12.74 12.46
CA ASN A 20 -13.98 11.70 12.59
C ASN A 20 -13.44 10.59 13.50
N ARG A 21 -14.13 10.37 14.63
CA ARG A 21 -13.81 9.36 15.65
C ARG A 21 -14.94 8.39 15.89
N ASP A 22 -15.83 8.22 14.92
CA ASP A 22 -17.01 7.37 15.03
C ASP A 22 -16.76 5.94 14.55
N PHE A 23 -15.52 5.62 14.21
CA PHE A 23 -15.12 4.27 13.86
C PHE A 23 -14.12 3.67 14.87
N ARG A 24 -14.10 2.35 14.91
CA ARG A 24 -13.19 1.52 15.72
C ARG A 24 -12.52 0.50 14.83
N VAL A 25 -11.30 0.14 15.15
CA VAL A 25 -10.59 -0.96 14.49
C VAL A 25 -11.15 -2.28 15.00
N VAL A 26 -11.42 -3.19 14.08
CA VAL A 26 -12.03 -4.50 14.38
C VAL A 26 -11.03 -5.64 14.16
N ALA A 27 -10.28 -5.59 13.07
CA ALA A 27 -9.29 -6.62 12.76
C ALA A 27 -8.18 -6.08 11.87
N ASN A 28 -6.99 -6.69 11.96
CA ASN A 28 -5.93 -6.53 10.98
C ASN A 28 -6.17 -7.54 9.85
N VAL A 29 -6.48 -7.04 8.66
CA VAL A 29 -6.77 -7.89 7.51
C VAL A 29 -5.48 -8.36 6.84
N ARG A 30 -4.49 -7.47 6.72
CA ARG A 30 -3.22 -7.74 6.06
C ARG A 30 -2.22 -6.60 6.27
N ASN A 31 -0.95 -6.90 5.98
CA ASN A 31 0.03 -5.85 5.72
C ASN A 31 0.25 -5.71 4.21
N GLN A 32 0.26 -4.48 3.72
CA GLN A 32 0.64 -4.15 2.35
C GLN A 32 2.06 -3.60 2.32
N THR A 33 2.79 -3.93 1.27
CA THR A 33 4.12 -3.39 1.03
C THR A 33 4.07 -2.46 -0.17
N GLN A 34 4.66 -1.29 -0.04
CA GLN A 34 4.74 -0.32 -1.12
C GLN A 34 5.69 -0.82 -2.20
N ILE A 35 5.27 -0.69 -3.45
CA ILE A 35 6.04 -1.12 -4.62
C ILE A 35 6.11 0.04 -5.60
N VAL A 36 7.32 0.33 -6.06
CA VAL A 36 7.57 1.26 -7.15
C VAL A 36 8.32 0.50 -8.23
N ALA A 37 7.73 0.36 -9.40
CA ALA A 37 8.23 -0.51 -10.46
C ALA A 37 8.45 0.25 -11.76
N VAL A 38 9.43 -0.21 -12.52
CA VAL A 38 9.77 0.25 -13.87
C VAL A 38 10.03 -0.96 -14.77
N LEU A 39 10.01 -0.78 -16.10
CA LEU A 39 10.54 -1.79 -17.00
C LEU A 39 12.04 -2.03 -16.70
N ASP A 40 12.51 -3.26 -16.78
CA ASP A 40 13.91 -3.61 -16.45
C ASP A 40 14.94 -2.82 -17.28
N ARG A 41 14.62 -2.54 -18.54
CA ARG A 41 15.46 -1.74 -19.43
C ARG A 41 15.38 -0.22 -19.19
N SER A 42 14.55 0.24 -18.25
CA SER A 42 14.46 1.66 -17.90
C SER A 42 15.80 2.18 -17.34
N PRO A 43 16.26 3.40 -17.69
CA PRO A 43 17.43 4.00 -17.07
C PRO A 43 17.19 4.43 -15.61
N ILE A 44 15.93 4.49 -15.16
CA ILE A 44 15.57 4.89 -13.79
C ILE A 44 16.09 3.83 -12.81
N ARG A 45 17.01 4.16 -11.92
CA ARG A 45 17.58 3.28 -10.90
C ARG A 45 17.23 3.70 -9.48
N THR A 46 17.03 4.99 -9.27
CA THR A 46 16.76 5.62 -7.97
C THR A 46 15.49 6.48 -8.03
N PHE A 47 15.00 6.92 -6.88
CA PHE A 47 13.90 7.89 -6.83
C PHE A 47 14.28 9.23 -7.45
N SER A 48 15.54 9.64 -7.35
CA SER A 48 16.02 10.89 -7.96
C SER A 48 15.95 10.88 -9.49
N ASP A 49 16.09 9.72 -10.13
CA ASP A 49 15.99 9.59 -11.60
C ASP A 49 14.56 9.78 -12.13
N MET A 50 13.57 9.81 -11.22
CA MET A 50 12.17 10.03 -11.59
C MET A 50 11.83 11.50 -11.87
N LYS A 51 12.76 12.43 -11.66
CA LYS A 51 12.56 13.85 -12.02
C LYS A 51 12.22 13.98 -13.50
N GLY A 52 11.14 14.70 -13.81
CA GLY A 52 10.65 14.89 -15.18
C GLY A 52 9.93 13.69 -15.79
N LYS A 53 9.87 12.55 -15.10
CA LYS A 53 9.25 11.30 -15.58
C LYS A 53 7.76 11.25 -15.33
N VAL A 54 7.05 10.49 -16.14
CA VAL A 54 5.63 10.23 -15.97
C VAL A 54 5.43 9.11 -14.94
N VAL A 55 4.91 9.45 -13.78
CA VAL A 55 4.71 8.51 -12.67
C VAL A 55 3.23 8.25 -12.46
N ASN A 56 2.80 7.00 -12.61
CA ASN A 56 1.44 6.62 -12.28
C ASN A 56 1.31 6.45 -10.76
N LEU A 57 0.40 7.20 -10.17
CA LEU A 57 0.12 7.24 -8.73
C LEU A 57 -1.19 6.50 -8.37
N LEU A 58 -1.73 5.69 -9.27
CA LEU A 58 -3.04 5.03 -9.19
C LEU A 58 -4.25 5.99 -9.16
N SER A 59 -5.45 5.40 -9.02
CA SER A 59 -6.70 6.17 -9.02
C SER A 59 -6.70 7.22 -7.92
N LYS A 60 -6.95 8.47 -8.30
CA LYS A 60 -6.94 9.62 -7.39
C LYS A 60 -7.87 9.39 -6.19
N GLY A 61 -7.39 9.70 -5.00
CA GLY A 61 -8.13 9.53 -3.74
C GLY A 61 -8.15 8.10 -3.18
N SER A 62 -7.62 7.10 -3.90
CA SER A 62 -7.46 5.76 -3.34
C SER A 62 -6.38 5.71 -2.26
N GLY A 63 -6.45 4.72 -1.36
CA GLY A 63 -5.42 4.53 -0.33
C GLY A 63 -4.01 4.33 -0.91
N SER A 64 -3.90 3.60 -2.02
CA SER A 64 -2.63 3.43 -2.73
C SER A 64 -2.13 4.73 -3.36
N ASN A 65 -3.04 5.57 -3.89
CA ASN A 65 -2.67 6.89 -4.39
C ASN A 65 -2.08 7.77 -3.28
N VAL A 66 -2.74 7.83 -2.13
CA VAL A 66 -2.26 8.62 -0.98
C VAL A 66 -0.87 8.16 -0.54
N ASN A 67 -0.62 6.85 -0.50
CA ASN A 67 0.70 6.32 -0.17
C ASN A 67 1.76 6.69 -1.22
N CYS A 68 1.43 6.59 -2.52
CA CYS A 68 2.33 7.02 -3.58
C CYS A 68 2.65 8.51 -3.48
N GLU A 69 1.64 9.36 -3.28
CA GLU A 69 1.88 10.79 -3.07
C GLU A 69 2.74 11.07 -1.84
N ASN A 70 2.54 10.33 -0.74
CA ASN A 70 3.35 10.47 0.48
C ASN A 70 4.83 10.19 0.23
N ILE A 71 5.16 9.22 -0.64
CA ILE A 71 6.55 8.97 -1.04
C ILE A 71 7.13 10.21 -1.71
N PHE A 72 6.50 10.66 -2.79
CA PHE A 72 7.05 11.76 -3.60
C PHE A 72 7.06 13.08 -2.82
N LYS A 73 6.03 13.35 -2.01
CA LYS A 73 6.00 14.49 -1.08
C LYS A 73 7.06 14.35 0.03
N GLY A 74 7.20 13.14 0.57
CA GLY A 74 8.17 12.85 1.62
C GLY A 74 9.61 13.03 1.18
N LEU A 75 9.91 12.67 -0.07
CA LEU A 75 11.23 12.79 -0.68
C LEU A 75 11.46 14.14 -1.40
N GLY A 76 10.50 15.07 -1.39
CA GLY A 76 10.62 16.36 -2.08
C GLY A 76 10.65 16.24 -3.61
N LEU A 77 9.97 15.22 -4.15
CA LEU A 77 9.94 14.92 -5.58
C LEU A 77 8.56 15.17 -6.23
N MET A 78 7.51 15.46 -5.45
CA MET A 78 6.15 15.56 -5.99
C MET A 78 6.01 16.60 -7.09
N ASP A 79 6.63 17.75 -6.94
CA ASP A 79 6.62 18.85 -7.91
C ASP A 79 7.61 18.66 -9.06
N LYS A 80 8.40 17.58 -9.01
CA LYS A 80 9.45 17.26 -9.98
C LYS A 80 9.09 16.10 -10.90
N ILE A 81 7.96 15.45 -10.68
CA ILE A 81 7.43 14.37 -11.53
C ILE A 81 6.24 14.86 -12.34
N LYS A 82 5.83 14.08 -13.34
CA LYS A 82 4.59 14.27 -14.10
C LYS A 82 3.57 13.22 -13.62
N PRO A 83 2.68 13.53 -12.65
CA PRO A 83 1.77 12.54 -12.08
C PRO A 83 0.70 12.12 -13.10
N LYS A 84 0.40 10.83 -13.16
CA LYS A 84 -0.72 10.25 -13.88
C LYS A 84 -1.56 9.40 -12.93
N PHE A 85 -2.87 9.33 -13.15
CA PHE A 85 -3.80 8.66 -12.25
C PHE A 85 -4.62 7.63 -13.03
N LEU A 86 -4.20 6.35 -12.95
CA LEU A 86 -4.82 5.24 -13.66
C LEU A 86 -5.23 4.15 -12.66
N GLY A 87 -6.29 3.39 -12.97
CA GLY A 87 -6.63 2.19 -12.21
C GLY A 87 -5.60 1.06 -12.39
N PHE A 88 -5.64 0.03 -11.54
CA PHE A 88 -4.63 -1.05 -11.51
C PHE A 88 -4.40 -1.72 -12.88
N ALA A 89 -5.45 -2.19 -13.54
CA ALA A 89 -5.33 -2.89 -14.81
C ALA A 89 -4.76 -1.98 -15.94
N ALA A 90 -5.21 -0.72 -15.99
CA ALA A 90 -4.70 0.25 -16.94
C ALA A 90 -3.24 0.62 -16.67
N SER A 91 -2.83 0.61 -15.39
CA SER A 91 -1.46 0.96 -14.97
C SER A 91 -0.41 -0.02 -15.49
N GLY A 92 -0.68 -1.32 -15.43
CA GLY A 92 0.23 -2.34 -15.97
C GLY A 92 0.42 -2.20 -17.48
N ARG A 93 -0.69 -2.00 -18.21
CA ARG A 93 -0.63 -1.74 -19.65
C ARG A 93 0.13 -0.48 -19.98
N ALA A 94 -0.19 0.62 -19.31
CA ALA A 94 0.46 1.92 -19.53
C ALA A 94 1.98 1.87 -19.30
N LEU A 95 2.44 1.11 -18.28
CA LEU A 95 3.88 0.87 -18.06
C LEU A 95 4.47 0.04 -19.21
N GLY A 96 3.78 -1.03 -19.61
CA GLY A 96 4.20 -1.87 -20.73
C GLY A 96 4.31 -1.12 -22.06
N ASP A 97 3.41 -0.18 -22.31
CA ASP A 97 3.34 0.62 -23.54
C ASP A 97 4.10 1.94 -23.44
N ARG A 98 4.86 2.12 -22.34
CA ARG A 98 5.70 3.32 -22.07
C ARG A 98 4.89 4.63 -22.05
N GLN A 99 3.59 4.57 -21.77
CA GLN A 99 2.75 5.73 -21.52
C GLN A 99 2.98 6.32 -20.12
N VAL A 100 3.57 5.53 -19.23
CA VAL A 100 4.15 5.94 -17.95
C VAL A 100 5.53 5.30 -17.81
N ASP A 101 6.44 6.01 -17.16
CA ASP A 101 7.81 5.53 -16.89
C ASP A 101 7.87 4.70 -15.62
N VAL A 102 7.00 5.00 -14.65
CA VAL A 102 6.99 4.43 -13.30
C VAL A 102 5.59 4.05 -12.89
N PHE A 103 5.44 2.87 -12.31
CA PHE A 103 4.21 2.40 -11.67
C PHE A 103 4.40 2.35 -10.15
N CYS A 104 3.70 3.21 -9.42
CA CYS A 104 3.67 3.22 -7.96
C CYS A 104 2.39 2.60 -7.44
N SER A 105 2.47 1.62 -6.55
CA SER A 105 1.35 0.95 -5.91
C SER A 105 1.76 0.19 -4.65
N ALA A 106 0.86 -0.63 -4.12
CA ALA A 106 1.15 -1.54 -3.02
C ALA A 106 0.71 -2.97 -3.37
N GLY A 107 1.50 -3.93 -2.96
CA GLY A 107 1.24 -5.36 -3.11
C GLY A 107 1.02 -6.08 -1.79
N ALA A 108 0.42 -7.25 -1.83
CA ALA A 108 0.23 -8.10 -0.68
C ALA A 108 0.59 -9.56 -1.00
N PRO A 109 1.66 -10.12 -0.44
CA PRO A 109 2.63 -9.39 0.39
C PRO A 109 3.61 -8.52 -0.41
N PHE A 110 4.05 -8.95 -1.62
CA PHE A 110 5.15 -8.31 -2.36
C PHE A 110 4.92 -8.23 -3.86
N THR A 111 3.78 -8.69 -4.37
CA THR A 111 3.48 -8.73 -5.79
C THR A 111 2.17 -8.00 -6.12
N ILE A 112 2.05 -7.61 -7.36
CA ILE A 112 0.87 -6.97 -7.93
C ILE A 112 0.54 -7.72 -9.23
N PRO A 113 -0.64 -8.33 -9.38
CA PRO A 113 -0.98 -9.14 -10.56
C PRO A 113 -0.66 -8.46 -11.88
N ALA A 114 -1.00 -7.18 -12.03
CA ALA A 114 -0.71 -6.42 -13.25
C ALA A 114 0.80 -6.32 -13.56
N LEU A 115 1.69 -6.33 -12.56
CA LEU A 115 3.14 -6.35 -12.76
C LEU A 115 3.66 -7.76 -13.03
N THR A 116 3.11 -8.76 -12.36
CA THR A 116 3.45 -10.16 -12.62
C THR A 116 3.11 -10.54 -14.07
N GLU A 117 1.88 -10.25 -14.52
CA GLU A 117 1.45 -10.48 -15.91
C GLU A 117 2.31 -9.71 -16.91
N LEU A 118 2.56 -8.43 -16.66
CA LEU A 118 3.43 -7.62 -17.53
C LEU A 118 4.82 -8.22 -17.62
N SER A 119 5.38 -8.69 -16.49
CA SER A 119 6.76 -9.18 -16.41
C SER A 119 7.01 -10.41 -17.27
N ILE A 120 5.99 -11.21 -17.60
CA ILE A 120 6.10 -12.36 -18.50
C ILE A 120 6.60 -11.93 -19.88
N ARG A 121 6.07 -10.82 -20.40
CA ARG A 121 6.39 -10.28 -21.73
C ARG A 121 7.49 -9.24 -21.70
N LYS A 122 7.43 -8.34 -20.72
CA LYS A 122 8.33 -7.19 -20.56
C LYS A 122 8.87 -7.19 -19.13
N PRO A 123 10.10 -7.68 -18.90
CA PRO A 123 10.66 -7.75 -17.55
C PRO A 123 10.55 -6.42 -16.82
N VAL A 124 10.19 -6.49 -15.52
CA VAL A 124 10.07 -5.34 -14.63
C VAL A 124 10.99 -5.52 -13.44
N ARG A 125 11.43 -4.44 -12.85
CA ARG A 125 12.15 -4.44 -11.58
C ARG A 125 11.57 -3.42 -10.62
N TYR A 126 11.75 -3.67 -9.35
CA TYR A 126 11.34 -2.75 -8.30
C TYR A 126 12.49 -1.77 -8.01
N ILE A 127 12.13 -0.52 -7.78
CA ILE A 127 13.07 0.50 -7.36
C ILE A 127 13.23 0.40 -5.85
N SER A 128 14.47 0.14 -5.42
CA SER A 128 14.84 0.13 -4.01
C SER A 128 14.97 1.55 -3.47
N MET A 129 14.45 1.79 -2.29
CA MET A 129 14.80 2.98 -1.51
C MET A 129 16.24 2.84 -1.02
N SER A 130 16.96 3.95 -0.89
CA SER A 130 18.15 3.97 -0.06
C SER A 130 17.77 3.85 1.43
N PRO A 131 18.67 3.38 2.31
CA PRO A 131 18.41 3.35 3.76
C PRO A 131 17.99 4.72 4.32
N ALA A 132 18.54 5.81 3.79
CA ALA A 132 18.19 7.16 4.19
C ALA A 132 16.76 7.55 3.79
N GLU A 133 16.34 7.25 2.55
CA GLU A 133 14.97 7.48 2.08
C GLU A 133 13.96 6.65 2.86
N GLN A 134 14.26 5.37 3.12
CA GLN A 134 13.40 4.51 3.94
C GLN A 134 13.23 5.09 5.35
N LYS A 135 14.33 5.46 6.02
CA LYS A 135 14.30 6.08 7.34
C LYS A 135 13.53 7.40 7.34
N GLN A 136 13.75 8.24 6.33
CA GLN A 136 13.04 9.52 6.18
C GLN A 136 11.52 9.32 6.10
N LEU A 137 11.05 8.40 5.27
CA LEU A 137 9.63 8.13 5.09
C LEU A 137 8.99 7.50 6.33
N THR A 138 9.65 6.49 6.94
CA THR A 138 9.12 5.82 8.13
C THR A 138 9.17 6.70 9.38
N SER A 139 10.10 7.64 9.48
CA SER A 139 10.11 8.63 10.55
C SER A 139 9.04 9.70 10.39
N LYS A 140 8.77 10.12 9.14
CA LYS A 140 7.76 11.14 8.82
C LYS A 140 6.33 10.60 8.94
N PHE A 141 6.11 9.37 8.52
CA PHE A 141 4.81 8.72 8.51
C PHE A 141 4.83 7.51 9.46
N LYS A 142 4.38 7.71 10.70
CA LYS A 142 4.47 6.73 11.79
C LYS A 142 3.75 5.40 11.52
N PHE A 143 2.83 5.37 10.55
CA PHE A 143 2.13 4.15 10.13
C PHE A 143 2.91 3.34 9.08
N TYR A 144 4.10 3.76 8.68
CA TYR A 144 5.00 2.99 7.84
C TYR A 144 6.06 2.27 8.69
N ALA A 145 6.22 0.98 8.44
CA ALA A 145 7.30 0.18 9.00
C ALA A 145 8.33 -0.16 7.92
N PRO A 146 9.64 -0.10 8.20
CA PRO A 146 10.66 -0.53 7.25
C PRO A 146 10.39 -1.95 6.77
N LYS A 147 10.56 -2.20 5.49
CA LYS A 147 10.37 -3.52 4.90
C LYS A 147 11.35 -3.75 3.76
N THR A 148 11.92 -4.95 3.70
CA THR A 148 12.66 -5.43 2.53
C THR A 148 11.74 -6.34 1.73
N ILE A 149 11.64 -6.09 0.44
CA ILE A 149 10.96 -6.97 -0.51
C ILE A 149 12.00 -7.98 -1.01
N PRO A 150 11.86 -9.26 -0.72
CA PRO A 150 12.74 -10.28 -1.26
C PRO A 150 12.55 -10.44 -2.78
N VAL A 151 13.51 -11.02 -3.46
CA VAL A 151 13.38 -11.35 -4.89
C VAL A 151 12.11 -12.18 -5.11
N GLN A 152 11.28 -11.75 -6.03
CA GLN A 152 10.03 -12.43 -6.39
C GLN A 152 10.24 -13.26 -7.65
N LYS A 153 10.14 -14.58 -7.54
CA LYS A 153 10.36 -15.53 -8.65
C LYS A 153 9.34 -15.37 -9.79
N ASP A 154 8.14 -14.92 -9.43
CA ASP A 154 7.02 -14.66 -10.36
C ASP A 154 7.07 -13.27 -11.00
N VAL A 155 8.07 -12.44 -10.67
CA VAL A 155 8.30 -11.12 -11.28
C VAL A 155 9.59 -11.16 -12.08
N ARG A 156 9.47 -11.48 -13.36
CA ARG A 156 10.62 -11.54 -14.26
C ARG A 156 11.29 -10.17 -14.37
N GLY A 157 12.59 -10.12 -14.12
CA GLY A 157 13.42 -8.90 -14.13
C GLY A 157 13.80 -8.39 -12.73
N MET A 158 13.16 -8.90 -11.68
CA MET A 158 13.56 -8.60 -10.31
C MET A 158 14.72 -9.50 -9.89
N LYS A 159 15.93 -8.96 -9.86
CA LYS A 159 17.19 -9.71 -9.59
C LYS A 159 17.70 -9.54 -8.17
N GLU A 160 17.32 -8.47 -7.50
CA GLU A 160 17.80 -8.08 -6.19
C GLU A 160 16.64 -7.70 -5.26
N PRO A 161 16.81 -7.86 -3.93
CA PRO A 161 15.84 -7.34 -2.97
C PRO A 161 15.70 -5.82 -3.07
N ALA A 162 14.54 -5.30 -2.69
CA ALA A 162 14.29 -3.87 -2.70
C ALA A 162 13.88 -3.37 -1.30
N LEU A 163 14.53 -2.33 -0.80
CA LEU A 163 14.11 -1.63 0.40
C LEU A 163 12.85 -0.83 0.12
N SER A 164 11.89 -0.94 1.01
CA SER A 164 10.60 -0.29 0.96
C SER A 164 10.01 -0.13 2.36
N PHE A 165 8.72 0.10 2.47
CA PHE A 165 7.99 0.09 3.72
C PHE A 165 6.68 -0.69 3.58
N SER A 166 6.17 -1.16 4.71
CA SER A 166 4.86 -1.79 4.82
C SER A 166 3.93 -0.98 5.73
N TYR A 167 2.64 -1.26 5.66
CA TYR A 167 1.62 -0.67 6.50
C TYR A 167 0.42 -1.60 6.62
N PRO A 168 -0.27 -1.60 7.77
CA PRO A 168 -1.43 -2.45 8.00
C PRO A 168 -2.67 -1.95 7.26
N VAL A 169 -3.55 -2.88 6.93
CA VAL A 169 -4.90 -2.64 6.43
C VAL A 169 -5.88 -3.24 7.44
N PHE A 170 -6.73 -2.40 8.02
CA PHE A 170 -7.66 -2.80 9.06
C PHE A 170 -9.10 -2.83 8.54
N TRP A 171 -9.91 -3.68 9.16
CA TRP A 171 -11.35 -3.53 9.19
C TRP A 171 -11.75 -2.50 10.22
N TYR A 172 -12.78 -1.77 9.89
CA TYR A 172 -13.37 -0.74 10.76
C TYR A 172 -14.87 -0.97 10.87
N ALA A 173 -15.41 -0.70 12.05
CA ALA A 173 -16.83 -0.63 12.31
C ALA A 173 -17.20 0.72 12.90
N HIS A 174 -18.45 1.14 12.77
CA HIS A 174 -18.94 2.30 13.48
C HIS A 174 -18.95 2.04 14.99
N LYS A 175 -18.64 3.04 15.79
CA LYS A 175 -18.52 2.90 17.26
C LYS A 175 -19.80 2.42 17.96
N SER A 176 -20.99 2.63 17.33
CA SER A 176 -22.28 2.19 17.87
C SER A 176 -22.64 0.75 17.50
N MET A 177 -21.81 0.07 16.73
CA MET A 177 -22.05 -1.34 16.41
C MET A 177 -21.87 -2.17 17.68
N SER A 178 -22.77 -3.14 17.95
CA SER A 178 -22.67 -3.94 19.15
C SER A 178 -21.44 -4.83 19.13
N GLY A 179 -20.81 -5.03 20.30
CA GLY A 179 -19.68 -5.94 20.45
C GLY A 179 -20.04 -7.37 20.05
N GLU A 180 -21.25 -7.81 20.35
CA GLU A 180 -21.77 -9.13 19.96
C GLU A 180 -21.81 -9.31 18.44
N ALA A 181 -22.33 -8.32 17.70
CA ALA A 181 -22.36 -8.37 16.23
C ALA A 181 -20.94 -8.43 15.63
N ILE A 182 -20.00 -7.66 16.20
CA ILE A 182 -18.60 -7.69 15.79
C ILE A 182 -17.96 -9.05 16.10
N TYR A 183 -18.22 -9.58 17.30
CA TYR A 183 -17.71 -10.89 17.72
C TYR A 183 -18.19 -12.01 16.78
N GLU A 184 -19.51 -12.09 16.51
CA GLU A 184 -20.06 -13.11 15.62
C GLU A 184 -19.54 -12.96 14.18
N MET A 185 -19.40 -11.74 13.67
CA MET A 185 -18.80 -11.48 12.36
C MET A 185 -17.35 -11.98 12.29
N LEU A 186 -16.52 -11.68 13.31
CA LEU A 186 -15.14 -12.12 13.36
C LEU A 186 -15.02 -13.62 13.53
N LYS A 187 -15.85 -14.22 14.37
CA LYS A 187 -15.93 -15.67 14.59
C LYS A 187 -16.24 -16.42 13.29
N ILE A 188 -17.27 -15.96 12.56
CA ILE A 188 -17.62 -16.53 11.25
C ILE A 188 -16.46 -16.34 10.26
N ALA A 189 -15.86 -15.16 10.20
CA ALA A 189 -14.75 -14.90 9.28
C ALA A 189 -13.50 -15.72 9.62
N ALA A 190 -13.23 -15.97 10.90
CA ALA A 190 -12.06 -16.71 11.38
C ALA A 190 -12.19 -18.24 11.29
N GLU A 191 -13.41 -18.77 11.06
CA GLU A 191 -13.58 -20.20 10.84
C GLU A 191 -12.71 -20.71 9.68
N PRO A 192 -11.99 -21.85 9.85
CA PRO A 192 -11.04 -22.34 8.83
C PRO A 192 -11.68 -22.53 7.43
N SER A 193 -12.93 -23.01 7.38
CA SER A 193 -13.68 -23.19 6.13
C SER A 193 -13.97 -21.87 5.44
N ASN A 194 -14.33 -20.85 6.19
CA ASN A 194 -14.65 -19.53 5.69
C ASN A 194 -13.38 -18.74 5.32
N LEU A 195 -12.31 -18.84 6.13
CA LEU A 195 -11.00 -18.31 5.75
C LEU A 195 -10.50 -18.89 4.44
N LYS A 196 -10.69 -20.21 4.21
CA LYS A 196 -10.35 -20.86 2.95
C LYS A 196 -11.16 -20.28 1.77
N LYS A 197 -12.48 -20.11 1.93
CA LYS A 197 -13.33 -19.47 0.92
C LYS A 197 -12.90 -18.03 0.64
N LEU A 198 -12.69 -17.23 1.67
CA LEU A 198 -12.19 -15.86 1.55
C LEU A 198 -10.82 -15.82 0.88
N ALA A 199 -9.90 -16.71 1.24
CA ALA A 199 -8.57 -16.80 0.65
C ALA A 199 -8.60 -17.18 -0.84
N ASN A 200 -9.63 -17.90 -1.30
CA ASN A 200 -9.83 -18.20 -2.72
C ASN A 200 -10.26 -16.95 -3.50
N THR A 201 -10.97 -16.01 -2.86
CA THR A 201 -11.30 -14.72 -3.50
C THR A 201 -10.12 -13.77 -3.52
N ALA A 202 -9.32 -13.75 -2.45
CA ALA A 202 -8.08 -12.97 -2.38
C ALA A 202 -7.16 -13.57 -1.30
N GLY A 203 -5.98 -14.00 -1.71
CA GLY A 203 -5.03 -14.72 -0.84
C GLY A 203 -4.61 -14.01 0.45
N TYR A 204 -4.79 -12.70 0.52
CA TYR A 204 -4.46 -11.92 1.72
C TYR A 204 -5.39 -12.19 2.91
N TRP A 205 -6.57 -12.79 2.72
CA TRP A 205 -7.44 -13.17 3.83
C TRP A 205 -6.82 -14.20 4.77
N LYS A 206 -5.79 -14.93 4.31
CA LYS A 206 -5.02 -15.85 5.17
C LYS A 206 -4.31 -15.15 6.33
N THR A 207 -4.17 -13.83 6.27
CA THR A 207 -3.46 -13.02 7.26
C THR A 207 -4.39 -12.27 8.21
N LEU A 208 -5.70 -12.52 8.17
CA LEU A 208 -6.64 -11.98 9.15
C LEU A 208 -6.23 -12.40 10.57
N ASN A 209 -5.97 -11.44 11.44
CA ASN A 209 -5.51 -11.68 12.80
C ASN A 209 -5.89 -10.55 13.76
N GLY A 210 -5.62 -10.76 15.04
CA GLY A 210 -5.80 -9.79 16.11
C GLY A 210 -4.55 -8.98 16.45
N ASP A 211 -3.56 -8.90 15.58
CA ASP A 211 -2.39 -8.07 15.83
C ASP A 211 -2.72 -6.58 15.65
N PHE A 212 -2.89 -5.92 16.77
CA PHE A 212 -3.14 -4.48 16.88
C PHE A 212 -1.92 -3.69 17.37
N SER A 213 -0.75 -4.29 17.45
CA SER A 213 0.47 -3.67 17.99
C SER A 213 0.79 -2.32 17.33
N SER A 214 0.55 -2.21 16.04
CA SER A 214 0.74 -0.96 15.30
C SER A 214 -0.24 0.15 15.71
N LEU A 215 -1.40 -0.15 16.30
CA LEU A 215 -2.38 0.85 16.70
C LEU A 215 -1.94 1.65 17.92
N VAL A 216 -1.11 1.08 18.78
CA VAL A 216 -0.57 1.77 19.96
C VAL A 216 0.16 3.06 19.53
N SER A 217 0.87 2.99 18.42
CA SER A 217 1.58 4.15 17.84
C SER A 217 0.64 5.23 17.29
N TYR A 218 -0.60 4.90 16.96
CA TYR A 218 -1.56 5.81 16.32
C TYR A 218 -2.61 6.35 17.27
N LYS A 219 -2.69 5.84 18.49
CA LYS A 219 -3.73 6.20 19.49
C LYS A 219 -5.16 6.08 18.92
N MET A 220 -5.39 5.15 18.01
CA MET A 220 -6.71 4.83 17.49
C MET A 220 -7.33 3.74 18.35
N LEU A 221 -8.65 3.81 18.57
CA LEU A 221 -9.33 2.87 19.46
C LEU A 221 -9.75 1.59 18.73
N VAL A 222 -9.52 0.46 19.39
CA VAL A 222 -10.06 -0.84 19.01
C VAL A 222 -11.54 -0.92 19.46
N HIS A 223 -12.34 -1.69 18.77
CA HIS A 223 -13.71 -2.00 19.20
C HIS A 223 -13.64 -2.86 20.48
N PRO A 224 -14.46 -2.55 21.51
CA PRO A 224 -14.54 -3.35 22.74
C PRO A 224 -14.79 -4.81 22.47
#